data_7e5f6852ba8a1d762bee0a267ff747ec
#
_entry.id   7e5f6852ba8a1d762bee0a267ff747ec
#
_cell.length_a   1.000
_cell.length_b   1.000
_cell.length_c   1.000
_cell.angle_alpha   90.00
_cell.angle_beta   90.00
_cell.angle_gamma   90.00
#
_symmetry.space_group_name_H-M   'P 1'
#
loop_
_entity.id
_entity.type
_entity.pdbx_description
1 polymer ?
#
loop_
_entity_poly.entity_id
_entity_poly.type
_entity_poly.pdbx_seq_one_letter_code
_entity_poly.pdbx_strand_id
1 'polypeptide(L)'
;MSDWFLQQGYGVRFEWGPTGARQLAQGAACLVVVDVLSFTTSVTVAVEAGTRVFPYAWRDETASAFARSKAAALAVGRRAATSSSPWSLSPAALRQAPFTARLVLPSPNGSAIAAAGGDSSVVAASLRNATAVGRWLTRRGYGTDDRPLAVIAAGERWPDGSLRPALEDLLGAGAIIAELESRGAGPLSPEAAAARACFTHTPDVAVAVAACSSGIELARSGFADDVVIATELNASAIVPVLTDGAFNHGTGTGW
;
A
#
# COMPACT_ATOMS: atom_id res chain seq x y z
N MET A 1 20.24 -14.17 -19.60
CA MET A 1 19.46 -14.88 -18.56
C MET A 1 17.99 -14.68 -18.87
N SER A 2 17.22 -15.74 -18.80
CA SER A 2 15.78 -15.68 -19.08
C SER A 2 15.07 -15.01 -17.90
N ASP A 3 14.38 -13.90 -18.16
CA ASP A 3 13.78 -13.01 -17.15
C ASP A 3 12.29 -13.38 -16.90
N TRP A 4 12.01 -14.68 -16.76
CA TRP A 4 10.65 -15.22 -16.55
C TRP A 4 9.91 -14.59 -15.39
N PHE A 5 10.65 -14.23 -14.31
CA PHE A 5 10.10 -13.57 -13.13
C PHE A 5 9.65 -12.13 -13.38
N LEU A 6 9.99 -11.53 -14.52
CA LEU A 6 9.53 -10.17 -14.87
C LEU A 6 8.08 -10.15 -15.39
N GLN A 7 7.47 -11.31 -15.60
CA GLN A 7 6.08 -11.45 -16.04
C GLN A 7 5.80 -10.61 -17.31
N GLN A 8 6.75 -10.64 -18.28
CA GLN A 8 6.61 -9.91 -19.54
C GLN A 8 5.42 -10.44 -20.34
N GLY A 9 4.76 -9.54 -21.11
CA GLY A 9 3.56 -9.86 -21.89
C GLY A 9 2.26 -9.83 -21.09
N TYR A 10 2.33 -9.46 -19.79
CA TYR A 10 1.15 -9.26 -18.97
C TYR A 10 0.98 -7.78 -18.61
N GLY A 11 -0.24 -7.27 -18.80
CA GLY A 11 -0.60 -5.89 -18.46
C GLY A 11 -0.73 -5.68 -16.94
N VAL A 12 -1.18 -6.71 -16.21
CA VAL A 12 -1.29 -6.69 -14.73
C VAL A 12 -0.42 -7.80 -14.15
N ARG A 13 0.57 -7.41 -13.35
CA ARG A 13 1.57 -8.28 -12.73
C ARG A 13 1.45 -8.24 -11.20
N PHE A 14 1.90 -9.30 -10.54
CA PHE A 14 1.87 -9.38 -9.07
C PHE A 14 3.18 -9.94 -8.52
N GLU A 15 3.69 -9.33 -7.47
CA GLU A 15 4.86 -9.80 -6.74
C GLU A 15 4.86 -9.40 -5.26
N TRP A 16 5.83 -9.93 -4.52
CA TRP A 16 6.00 -9.71 -3.10
C TRP A 16 7.22 -8.87 -2.75
N GLY A 17 7.01 -7.97 -1.80
CA GLY A 17 8.07 -7.27 -1.07
C GLY A 17 8.96 -6.35 -1.90
N PRO A 18 9.97 -5.74 -1.26
CA PRO A 18 10.84 -4.77 -1.93
C PRO A 18 11.68 -5.35 -3.06
N THR A 19 12.00 -6.66 -3.00
CA THR A 19 12.77 -7.32 -4.07
C THR A 19 11.91 -7.49 -5.31
N GLY A 20 10.67 -8.01 -5.18
CA GLY A 20 9.71 -8.10 -6.28
C GLY A 20 9.43 -6.72 -6.90
N ALA A 21 9.25 -5.69 -6.05
CA ALA A 21 9.07 -4.32 -6.52
C ALA A 21 10.22 -3.84 -7.40
N ARG A 22 11.49 -4.02 -6.98
CA ARG A 22 12.66 -3.62 -7.77
C ARG A 22 12.75 -4.36 -9.10
N GLN A 23 12.37 -5.62 -9.15
CA GLN A 23 12.40 -6.40 -10.38
C GLN A 23 11.32 -5.93 -11.36
N LEU A 24 10.07 -5.84 -10.90
CA LEU A 24 8.96 -5.49 -11.78
C LEU A 24 8.93 -4.00 -12.16
N ALA A 25 9.51 -3.11 -11.36
CA ALA A 25 9.60 -1.67 -11.68
C ALA A 25 10.32 -1.40 -13.01
N GLN A 26 11.28 -2.24 -13.40
CA GLN A 26 12.04 -2.07 -14.63
C GLN A 26 11.18 -2.17 -15.90
N GLY A 27 10.00 -2.76 -15.83
CA GLY A 27 9.11 -2.95 -16.96
C GLY A 27 7.65 -2.61 -16.66
N ALA A 28 7.38 -1.89 -15.56
CA ALA A 28 6.04 -1.45 -15.19
C ALA A 28 5.94 0.07 -15.29
N ALA A 29 4.88 0.58 -15.90
CA ALA A 29 4.58 2.00 -15.94
C ALA A 29 4.02 2.53 -14.61
N CYS A 30 3.53 1.63 -13.76
CA CYS A 30 3.00 1.96 -12.44
C CYS A 30 3.26 0.82 -11.44
N LEU A 31 3.68 1.18 -10.22
CA LEU A 31 3.68 0.27 -9.06
C LEU A 31 2.52 0.60 -8.14
N VAL A 32 1.76 -0.40 -7.77
CA VAL A 32 0.69 -0.32 -6.77
C VAL A 32 1.17 -1.01 -5.51
N VAL A 33 1.45 -0.23 -4.47
CA VAL A 33 1.94 -0.74 -3.17
C VAL A 33 0.75 -1.15 -2.32
N VAL A 34 0.77 -2.37 -1.80
CA VAL A 34 -0.27 -2.92 -0.92
C VAL A 34 0.37 -3.39 0.40
N ASP A 35 0.07 -2.69 1.49
CA ASP A 35 0.53 -2.96 2.86
C ASP A 35 -0.65 -2.65 3.78
N VAL A 36 -1.55 -3.65 3.91
CA VAL A 36 -2.88 -3.49 4.53
C VAL A 36 -2.76 -3.24 6.03
N LEU A 37 -1.83 -3.91 6.69
CA LEU A 37 -1.60 -3.78 8.13
C LEU A 37 -0.17 -3.29 8.47
N SER A 38 0.11 -1.96 8.18
CA SER A 38 -0.92 -0.96 8.04
C SER A 38 -0.47 0.26 7.22
N PHE A 39 0.63 0.17 6.46
CA PHE A 39 1.20 1.38 5.86
C PHE A 39 0.24 2.03 4.86
N THR A 40 -0.24 1.29 3.85
CA THR A 40 -1.10 1.88 2.81
C THR A 40 -2.49 2.24 3.33
N THR A 41 -2.99 1.53 4.33
CA THR A 41 -4.19 1.92 5.08
C THR A 41 -3.98 3.26 5.80
N SER A 42 -2.86 3.42 6.51
CA SER A 42 -2.51 4.67 7.20
C SER A 42 -2.26 5.83 6.23
N VAL A 43 -1.61 5.56 5.09
CA VAL A 43 -1.44 6.55 4.02
C VAL A 43 -2.81 7.02 3.51
N THR A 44 -3.74 6.09 3.25
CA THR A 44 -5.08 6.43 2.77
C THR A 44 -5.82 7.32 3.77
N VAL A 45 -5.81 6.94 5.06
CA VAL A 45 -6.45 7.73 6.14
C VAL A 45 -5.85 9.13 6.26
N ALA A 46 -4.52 9.26 6.23
CA ALA A 46 -3.87 10.56 6.36
C ALA A 46 -4.10 11.45 5.13
N VAL A 47 -4.04 10.89 3.91
CA VAL A 47 -4.30 11.64 2.67
C VAL A 47 -5.78 12.04 2.56
N GLU A 48 -6.70 11.22 3.05
CA GLU A 48 -8.13 11.54 3.16
C GLU A 48 -8.39 12.76 4.05
N ALA A 49 -7.59 12.93 5.11
CA ALA A 49 -7.60 14.12 5.96
C ALA A 49 -6.86 15.34 5.35
N GLY A 50 -6.32 15.23 4.14
CA GLY A 50 -5.59 16.32 3.46
C GLY A 50 -4.09 16.38 3.79
N THR A 51 -3.55 15.39 4.48
CA THR A 51 -2.12 15.32 4.85
C THR A 51 -1.28 14.81 3.68
N ARG A 52 -0.16 15.48 3.39
CA ARG A 52 0.88 14.94 2.51
C ARG A 52 1.75 13.96 3.29
N VAL A 53 1.83 12.71 2.84
CA VAL A 53 2.55 11.64 3.55
C VAL A 53 3.85 11.31 2.85
N PHE A 54 4.98 11.57 3.53
CA PHE A 54 6.32 11.26 3.06
C PHE A 54 6.69 9.84 3.54
N PRO A 55 6.80 8.84 2.65
CA PRO A 55 7.27 7.52 3.04
C PRO A 55 8.73 7.57 3.46
N TYR A 56 9.09 6.80 4.50
CA TYR A 56 10.47 6.67 4.94
C TYR A 56 10.77 5.22 5.38
N ALA A 57 11.85 4.64 4.86
CA ALA A 57 12.11 3.21 5.04
C ALA A 57 12.64 2.85 6.45
N TRP A 58 13.20 3.80 7.18
CA TRP A 58 13.93 3.54 8.42
C TRP A 58 13.22 4.15 9.64
N ARG A 59 13.30 3.46 10.80
CA ARG A 59 12.81 3.97 12.08
C ARG A 59 13.99 4.30 13.01
N ASP A 60 14.91 5.10 12.53
CA ASP A 60 16.12 5.49 13.23
C ASP A 60 16.22 7.02 13.38
N GLU A 61 17.35 7.50 13.88
CA GLU A 61 17.60 8.94 14.10
C GLU A 61 17.53 9.76 12.80
N THR A 62 17.79 9.13 11.64
CA THR A 62 17.75 9.80 10.34
C THR A 62 16.31 10.21 9.96
N ALA A 63 15.29 9.52 10.47
CA ALA A 63 13.88 9.87 10.25
C ALA A 63 13.55 11.28 10.79
N SER A 64 14.12 11.65 11.95
CA SER A 64 13.93 12.98 12.53
C SER A 64 14.59 14.08 11.68
N ALA A 65 15.80 13.82 11.15
CA ALA A 65 16.47 14.75 10.25
C ALA A 65 15.67 14.92 8.94
N PHE A 66 15.18 13.81 8.39
CA PHE A 66 14.33 13.83 7.20
C PHE A 66 13.02 14.61 7.44
N ALA A 67 12.34 14.40 8.56
CA ALA A 67 11.12 15.13 8.90
C ALA A 67 11.38 16.64 8.98
N ARG A 68 12.47 17.06 9.62
CA ARG A 68 12.88 18.49 9.65
C ARG A 68 13.12 19.03 8.24
N SER A 69 13.82 18.30 7.38
CA SER A 69 14.10 18.73 5.99
C SER A 69 12.82 18.91 5.15
N LYS A 70 11.75 18.19 5.50
CA LYS A 70 10.44 18.28 4.84
C LYS A 70 9.48 19.25 5.54
N ALA A 71 9.89 19.89 6.63
CA ALA A 71 9.01 20.68 7.51
C ALA A 71 7.74 19.89 7.86
N ALA A 72 7.89 18.63 8.26
CA ALA A 72 6.83 17.66 8.48
C ALA A 72 6.84 17.16 9.93
N ALA A 73 5.67 16.79 10.44
CA ALA A 73 5.57 15.98 11.65
C ALA A 73 6.17 14.59 11.40
N LEU A 74 6.67 13.94 12.44
CA LEU A 74 7.19 12.58 12.38
C LEU A 74 6.24 11.64 13.10
N ALA A 75 5.78 10.60 12.40
CA ALA A 75 5.05 9.51 13.03
C ALA A 75 6.01 8.63 13.84
N VAL A 76 5.60 8.33 15.07
CA VAL A 76 6.34 7.48 16.00
C VAL A 76 5.84 6.02 15.95
N GLY A 77 6.53 5.12 16.64
CA GLY A 77 6.02 3.76 16.83
C GLY A 77 4.67 3.78 17.57
N ARG A 78 3.76 2.85 17.28
CA ARG A 78 2.40 2.81 17.87
C ARG A 78 2.39 2.98 19.39
N ARG A 79 3.29 2.26 20.10
CA ARG A 79 3.39 2.31 21.58
C ARG A 79 4.09 3.57 22.11
N ALA A 80 4.73 4.33 21.26
CA ALA A 80 5.42 5.58 21.60
C ALA A 80 4.55 6.81 21.34
N ALA A 81 3.35 6.65 20.81
CA ALA A 81 2.42 7.75 20.58
C ALA A 81 1.98 8.37 21.92
N THR A 82 2.02 9.70 21.98
CA THR A 82 1.63 10.51 23.13
C THR A 82 0.81 11.71 22.67
N SER A 83 0.25 12.48 23.61
CA SER A 83 -0.45 13.72 23.26
C SER A 83 0.43 14.75 22.55
N SER A 84 1.74 14.74 22.80
CA SER A 84 2.72 15.63 22.12
C SER A 84 3.25 15.06 20.81
N SER A 85 3.10 13.77 20.57
CA SER A 85 3.50 13.07 19.32
C SER A 85 2.40 12.07 18.94
N PRO A 86 1.23 12.55 18.49
CA PRO A 86 0.03 11.71 18.34
C PRO A 86 0.03 10.87 17.07
N TRP A 87 0.89 11.19 16.10
CA TRP A 87 0.93 10.49 14.82
C TRP A 87 1.75 9.21 14.92
N SER A 88 1.20 8.12 14.42
CA SER A 88 1.89 6.83 14.37
C SER A 88 1.47 6.04 13.12
N LEU A 89 2.00 4.82 12.96
CA LEU A 89 1.58 3.90 11.88
C LEU A 89 0.20 3.25 12.15
N SER A 90 -0.55 3.72 13.14
CA SER A 90 -1.91 3.27 13.46
C SER A 90 -2.93 4.12 12.70
N PRO A 91 -3.74 3.54 11.79
CA PRO A 91 -4.82 4.25 11.12
C PRO A 91 -5.88 4.76 12.12
N ALA A 92 -6.13 4.05 13.22
CA ALA A 92 -7.03 4.50 14.28
C ALA A 92 -6.49 5.76 14.98
N ALA A 93 -5.21 5.78 15.33
CA ALA A 93 -4.59 6.97 15.90
C ALA A 93 -4.58 8.15 14.92
N LEU A 94 -4.32 7.90 13.64
CA LEU A 94 -4.33 8.95 12.60
C LEU A 94 -5.71 9.58 12.40
N ARG A 95 -6.80 8.82 12.54
CA ARG A 95 -8.18 9.36 12.50
C ARG A 95 -8.49 10.32 13.65
N GLN A 96 -7.83 10.12 14.80
CA GLN A 96 -8.07 10.91 16.02
C GLN A 96 -7.02 12.02 16.20
N ALA A 97 -5.88 11.92 15.52
CA ALA A 97 -4.79 12.89 15.65
C ALA A 97 -5.19 14.27 15.12
N PRO A 98 -4.63 15.35 15.68
CA PRO A 98 -4.82 16.68 15.10
C PRO A 98 -4.28 16.73 13.68
N PHE A 99 -4.91 17.53 12.84
CA PHE A 99 -4.47 17.74 11.45
C PHE A 99 -3.01 18.20 11.39
N THR A 100 -2.26 17.60 10.49
CA THR A 100 -0.95 18.10 10.07
C THR A 100 -0.87 18.12 8.55
N ALA A 101 -0.36 19.20 7.98
CA ALA A 101 -0.26 19.33 6.53
C ALA A 101 0.76 18.36 5.91
N ARG A 102 1.77 17.93 6.70
CA ARG A 102 2.90 17.12 6.22
C ARG A 102 3.30 16.12 7.31
N LEU A 103 3.37 14.85 6.94
CA LEU A 103 3.70 13.76 7.86
C LEU A 103 4.78 12.86 7.24
N VAL A 104 5.87 12.62 7.93
CA VAL A 104 6.79 11.52 7.63
C VAL A 104 6.26 10.27 8.31
N LEU A 105 6.03 9.22 7.54
CA LEU A 105 5.47 7.94 8.02
C LEU A 105 6.48 6.82 7.80
N PRO A 106 7.29 6.45 8.82
CA PRO A 106 8.25 5.37 8.71
C PRO A 106 7.58 4.00 8.63
N SER A 107 7.91 3.24 7.58
CA SER A 107 7.51 1.84 7.41
C SER A 107 8.62 1.06 6.69
N PRO A 108 9.17 0.00 7.28
CA PRO A 108 10.26 -0.77 6.65
C PRO A 108 9.79 -1.59 5.43
N ASN A 109 8.50 -1.90 5.31
CA ASN A 109 7.94 -2.70 4.22
C ASN A 109 7.38 -1.79 3.11
N GLY A 110 6.24 -1.15 3.31
CA GLY A 110 5.57 -0.36 2.29
C GLY A 110 6.38 0.83 1.77
N SER A 111 7.13 1.55 2.65
CA SER A 111 7.98 2.66 2.19
C SER A 111 9.18 2.20 1.35
N ALA A 112 9.75 1.02 1.64
CA ALA A 112 10.83 0.45 0.83
C ALA A 112 10.35 0.06 -0.58
N ILE A 113 9.11 -0.41 -0.70
CA ILE A 113 8.47 -0.69 -1.99
C ILE A 113 8.22 0.62 -2.74
N ALA A 114 7.68 1.64 -2.06
CA ALA A 114 7.45 2.94 -2.68
C ALA A 114 8.74 3.57 -3.24
N ALA A 115 9.86 3.41 -2.54
CA ALA A 115 11.16 3.88 -3.00
C ALA A 115 11.72 3.09 -4.19
N ALA A 116 11.26 1.87 -4.44
CA ALA A 116 11.68 1.05 -5.57
C ALA A 116 11.05 1.47 -6.90
N GLY A 117 10.06 2.36 -6.90
CA GLY A 117 9.32 2.78 -8.09
C GLY A 117 10.15 3.50 -9.16
N GLY A 118 11.27 4.13 -8.78
CA GLY A 118 12.12 4.86 -9.74
C GLY A 118 11.31 5.88 -10.54
N ASP A 119 11.31 5.74 -11.87
CA ASP A 119 10.55 6.61 -12.79
C ASP A 119 9.08 6.18 -12.96
N SER A 120 8.67 5.04 -12.41
CA SER A 120 7.29 4.56 -12.48
C SER A 120 6.39 5.40 -11.58
N SER A 121 5.12 5.57 -11.97
CA SER A 121 4.12 6.08 -11.05
C SER A 121 3.96 5.14 -9.86
N VAL A 122 3.84 5.67 -8.65
CA VAL A 122 3.63 4.85 -7.44
C VAL A 122 2.31 5.23 -6.79
N VAL A 123 1.47 4.23 -6.52
CA VAL A 123 0.16 4.39 -5.90
C VAL A 123 0.09 3.55 -4.63
N ALA A 124 -0.39 4.12 -3.53
CA ALA A 124 -0.68 3.36 -2.32
C ALA A 124 -2.14 2.88 -2.33
N ALA A 125 -2.31 1.56 -2.18
CA ALA A 125 -3.61 0.90 -2.22
C ALA A 125 -3.81 -0.05 -1.03
N SER A 126 -5.05 -0.21 -0.63
CA SER A 126 -5.50 -1.11 0.44
C SER A 126 -6.92 -1.58 0.15
N LEU A 127 -7.47 -2.42 1.00
CA LEU A 127 -8.88 -2.81 0.93
C LEU A 127 -9.81 -1.58 0.95
N ARG A 128 -9.43 -0.52 1.67
CA ARG A 128 -10.25 0.69 1.83
C ARG A 128 -10.52 1.46 0.53
N ASN A 129 -9.58 1.43 -0.42
CA ASN A 129 -9.66 2.23 -1.64
C ASN A 129 -9.51 1.42 -2.93
N ALA A 130 -9.71 0.11 -2.89
CA ALA A 130 -9.48 -0.79 -4.03
C ALA A 130 -10.24 -0.36 -5.28
N THR A 131 -11.55 -0.07 -5.17
CA THR A 131 -12.38 0.39 -6.28
C THR A 131 -11.92 1.75 -6.83
N ALA A 132 -11.57 2.69 -5.96
CA ALA A 132 -11.10 4.01 -6.39
C ALA A 132 -9.76 3.91 -7.15
N VAL A 133 -8.83 3.10 -6.64
CA VAL A 133 -7.53 2.85 -7.27
C VAL A 133 -7.70 2.15 -8.62
N GLY A 134 -8.48 1.06 -8.69
CA GLY A 134 -8.73 0.35 -9.94
C GLY A 134 -9.32 1.27 -11.03
N ARG A 135 -10.30 2.10 -10.66
CA ARG A 135 -10.90 3.10 -11.55
C ARG A 135 -9.87 4.15 -12.02
N TRP A 136 -9.05 4.65 -11.11
CA TRP A 136 -8.03 5.67 -11.41
C TRP A 136 -6.96 5.14 -12.37
N LEU A 137 -6.49 3.90 -12.14
CA LEU A 137 -5.50 3.23 -12.98
C LEU A 137 -6.01 3.00 -14.39
N THR A 138 -7.21 2.41 -14.53
CA THR A 138 -7.78 2.09 -15.85
C THR A 138 -8.12 3.34 -16.66
N ARG A 139 -8.62 4.41 -16.03
CA ARG A 139 -8.85 5.71 -16.71
C ARG A 139 -7.56 6.34 -17.26
N ARG A 140 -6.40 5.98 -16.71
CA ARG A 140 -5.08 6.43 -17.19
C ARG A 140 -4.40 5.46 -18.14
N GLY A 141 -5.10 4.40 -18.54
CA GLY A 141 -4.62 3.39 -19.46
C GLY A 141 -3.57 2.45 -18.87
N TYR A 142 -3.42 2.39 -17.53
CA TYR A 142 -2.57 1.38 -16.89
C TYR A 142 -3.23 0.01 -16.91
N GLY A 143 -2.40 -1.04 -16.93
CA GLY A 143 -2.86 -2.43 -16.91
C GLY A 143 -3.12 -2.99 -18.31
N THR A 144 -2.47 -2.45 -19.34
CA THR A 144 -2.43 -2.96 -20.71
C THR A 144 -1.01 -3.40 -21.06
N ASP A 145 -0.82 -4.12 -22.17
CA ASP A 145 0.49 -4.56 -22.64
C ASP A 145 1.44 -3.37 -22.89
N ASP A 146 0.92 -2.25 -23.38
CA ASP A 146 1.71 -1.04 -23.65
C ASP A 146 2.03 -0.23 -22.40
N ARG A 147 1.19 -0.37 -21.35
CA ARG A 147 1.35 0.32 -20.07
C ARG A 147 1.11 -0.62 -18.90
N PRO A 148 1.98 -1.63 -18.74
CA PRO A 148 1.80 -2.62 -17.70
C PRO A 148 1.96 -2.00 -16.30
N LEU A 149 1.25 -2.58 -15.34
CA LEU A 149 1.38 -2.24 -13.92
C LEU A 149 1.75 -3.48 -13.09
N ALA A 150 2.39 -3.24 -11.96
CA ALA A 150 2.68 -4.28 -10.99
C ALA A 150 2.03 -3.95 -9.65
N VAL A 151 1.24 -4.89 -9.13
CA VAL A 151 0.69 -4.85 -7.77
C VAL A 151 1.67 -5.57 -6.86
N ILE A 152 2.19 -4.87 -5.86
CA ILE A 152 3.21 -5.39 -4.94
C ILE A 152 2.61 -5.53 -3.54
N ALA A 153 2.41 -6.75 -3.11
CA ALA A 153 2.06 -7.06 -1.73
C ALA A 153 3.32 -6.92 -0.85
N ALA A 154 3.24 -6.14 0.22
CA ALA A 154 4.40 -5.85 1.05
C ALA A 154 4.91 -7.09 1.79
N GLY A 155 4.01 -7.87 2.34
CA GLY A 155 4.34 -8.94 3.25
C GLY A 155 4.93 -8.44 4.56
N GLU A 156 5.16 -9.38 5.45
CA GLU A 156 5.79 -9.17 6.74
C GLU A 156 7.21 -9.77 6.75
N ARG A 157 7.84 -9.82 7.92
CA ARG A 157 9.16 -10.39 8.09
C ARG A 157 9.16 -11.53 9.09
N TRP A 158 9.89 -12.60 8.76
CA TRP A 158 10.27 -13.59 9.74
C TRP A 158 11.31 -13.03 10.73
N PRO A 159 11.55 -13.68 11.87
CA PRO A 159 12.56 -13.23 12.84
C PRO A 159 13.99 -13.11 12.27
N ASP A 160 14.31 -13.86 11.22
CA ASP A 160 15.60 -13.78 10.50
C ASP A 160 15.66 -12.61 9.49
N GLY A 161 14.59 -11.83 9.37
CA GLY A 161 14.46 -10.70 8.45
C GLY A 161 14.04 -11.07 7.03
N SER A 162 13.89 -12.35 6.70
CA SER A 162 13.37 -12.79 5.40
C SER A 162 11.88 -12.44 5.22
N LEU A 163 11.43 -12.40 3.98
CA LEU A 163 10.04 -12.09 3.64
C LEU A 163 9.10 -13.20 4.15
N ARG A 164 8.04 -12.80 4.85
CA ARG A 164 6.88 -13.63 5.20
C ARG A 164 5.68 -13.16 4.38
N PRO A 165 5.16 -13.95 3.42
CA PRO A 165 3.90 -13.62 2.76
C PRO A 165 2.79 -13.39 3.78
N ALA A 166 1.98 -12.34 3.59
CA ALA A 166 0.96 -11.91 4.52
C ALA A 166 -0.41 -11.97 3.84
N LEU A 167 -1.37 -12.68 4.46
CA LEU A 167 -2.68 -12.94 3.86
C LEU A 167 -3.46 -11.65 3.58
N GLU A 168 -3.41 -10.70 4.48
CA GLU A 168 -4.07 -9.42 4.34
C GLU A 168 -3.60 -8.64 3.11
N ASP A 169 -2.30 -8.69 2.81
CA ASP A 169 -1.74 -8.01 1.64
C ASP A 169 -2.09 -8.75 0.35
N LEU A 170 -2.15 -10.09 0.38
CA LEU A 170 -2.63 -10.89 -0.74
C LEU A 170 -4.10 -10.57 -1.06
N LEU A 171 -4.95 -10.47 -0.03
CA LEU A 171 -6.36 -10.11 -0.19
C LEU A 171 -6.53 -8.67 -0.69
N GLY A 172 -5.74 -7.74 -0.16
CA GLY A 172 -5.72 -6.36 -0.64
C GLY A 172 -5.29 -6.25 -2.11
N ALA A 173 -4.22 -6.94 -2.48
CA ALA A 173 -3.76 -7.01 -3.87
C ALA A 173 -4.81 -7.66 -4.78
N GLY A 174 -5.41 -8.77 -4.33
CA GLY A 174 -6.49 -9.45 -5.05
C GLY A 174 -7.71 -8.57 -5.29
N ALA A 175 -8.10 -7.75 -4.32
CA ALA A 175 -9.20 -6.79 -4.45
C ALA A 175 -8.94 -5.76 -5.57
N ILE A 176 -7.72 -5.24 -5.63
CA ILE A 176 -7.31 -4.26 -6.64
C ILE A 176 -7.27 -4.92 -8.03
N ILE A 177 -6.70 -6.14 -8.13
CA ILE A 177 -6.60 -6.88 -9.38
C ILE A 177 -8.01 -7.26 -9.90
N ALA A 178 -8.94 -7.64 -9.01
CA ALA A 178 -10.33 -7.90 -9.38
C ALA A 178 -11.02 -6.64 -9.97
N GLU A 179 -10.80 -5.48 -9.37
CA GLU A 179 -11.31 -4.21 -9.89
C GLU A 179 -10.69 -3.84 -11.24
N LEU A 180 -9.39 -4.09 -11.43
CA LEU A 180 -8.70 -3.86 -12.71
C LEU A 180 -9.29 -4.73 -13.81
N GLU A 181 -9.40 -6.04 -13.57
CA GLU A 181 -9.97 -6.99 -14.54
C GLU A 181 -11.42 -6.66 -14.90
N SER A 182 -12.25 -6.34 -13.91
CA SER A 182 -13.66 -5.96 -14.14
C SER A 182 -13.83 -4.72 -15.01
N ARG A 183 -12.76 -3.93 -15.17
CA ARG A 183 -12.70 -2.72 -16.00
C ARG A 183 -11.94 -2.92 -17.31
N GLY A 184 -11.60 -4.17 -17.63
CA GLY A 184 -10.95 -4.54 -18.88
C GLY A 184 -9.43 -4.39 -18.90
N ALA A 185 -8.79 -4.22 -17.74
CA ALA A 185 -7.32 -4.31 -17.66
C ALA A 185 -6.86 -5.78 -17.77
N GLY A 186 -5.70 -6.00 -18.36
CA GLY A 186 -5.10 -7.31 -18.56
C GLY A 186 -4.27 -7.37 -19.85
N PRO A 187 -3.73 -8.53 -20.19
CA PRO A 187 -3.89 -9.83 -19.51
C PRO A 187 -3.27 -9.85 -18.10
N LEU A 188 -3.86 -10.67 -17.21
CA LEU A 188 -3.30 -10.91 -15.88
C LEU A 188 -2.18 -11.94 -15.95
N SER A 189 -1.08 -11.74 -15.21
CA SER A 189 -0.13 -12.82 -14.98
C SER A 189 -0.77 -13.94 -14.15
N PRO A 190 -0.25 -15.19 -14.21
CA PRO A 190 -0.73 -16.29 -13.37
C PRO A 190 -0.71 -15.94 -11.88
N GLU A 191 0.32 -15.21 -11.40
CA GLU A 191 0.45 -14.74 -10.04
C GLU A 191 -0.64 -13.71 -9.68
N ALA A 192 -0.92 -12.76 -10.58
CA ALA A 192 -2.01 -11.80 -10.42
C ALA A 192 -3.39 -12.50 -10.42
N ALA A 193 -3.59 -13.47 -11.30
CA ALA A 193 -4.82 -14.27 -11.35
C ALA A 193 -5.03 -15.07 -10.06
N ALA A 194 -3.96 -15.62 -9.47
CA ALA A 194 -4.00 -16.33 -8.20
C ALA A 194 -4.38 -15.38 -7.04
N ALA A 195 -3.76 -14.20 -6.95
CA ALA A 195 -4.09 -13.19 -5.94
C ALA A 195 -5.57 -12.74 -6.05
N ARG A 196 -6.04 -12.47 -7.28
CA ARG A 196 -7.46 -12.18 -7.54
C ARG A 196 -8.37 -13.31 -7.08
N ALA A 197 -8.05 -14.55 -7.44
CA ALA A 197 -8.86 -15.72 -7.06
C ALA A 197 -8.93 -15.87 -5.54
N CYS A 198 -7.83 -15.63 -4.82
CA CYS A 198 -7.82 -15.65 -3.36
C CYS A 198 -8.84 -14.66 -2.79
N PHE A 199 -8.85 -13.42 -3.26
CA PHE A 199 -9.82 -12.42 -2.82
C PHE A 199 -11.26 -12.79 -3.19
N THR A 200 -11.51 -13.16 -4.45
CA THR A 200 -12.87 -13.39 -4.95
C THR A 200 -13.54 -14.64 -4.33
N HIS A 201 -12.75 -15.61 -3.84
CA HIS A 201 -13.26 -16.80 -3.18
C HIS A 201 -13.17 -16.74 -1.65
N THR A 202 -12.75 -15.60 -1.06
CA THR A 202 -12.81 -15.40 0.39
C THR A 202 -14.21 -14.89 0.77
N PRO A 203 -15.01 -15.68 1.50
CA PRO A 203 -16.42 -15.33 1.75
C PRO A 203 -16.59 -14.04 2.56
N ASP A 204 -15.70 -13.83 3.55
CA ASP A 204 -15.67 -12.64 4.41
C ASP A 204 -14.22 -12.20 4.60
N VAL A 205 -13.84 -11.15 3.87
CA VAL A 205 -12.49 -10.62 3.89
C VAL A 205 -12.15 -10.00 5.26
N ALA A 206 -13.11 -9.38 5.93
CA ALA A 206 -12.88 -8.76 7.23
C ALA A 206 -12.57 -9.82 8.30
N VAL A 207 -13.35 -10.91 8.31
CA VAL A 207 -13.11 -12.06 9.19
C VAL A 207 -11.77 -12.72 8.86
N ALA A 208 -11.44 -12.91 7.59
CA ALA A 208 -10.19 -13.53 7.19
C ALA A 208 -8.97 -12.70 7.62
N VAL A 209 -9.00 -11.37 7.45
CA VAL A 209 -7.92 -10.47 7.88
C VAL A 209 -7.83 -10.42 9.40
N ALA A 210 -8.94 -10.36 10.13
CA ALA A 210 -8.91 -10.37 11.59
C ALA A 210 -8.36 -11.69 12.16
N ALA A 211 -8.56 -12.80 11.47
CA ALA A 211 -8.11 -14.14 11.87
C ALA A 211 -6.70 -14.51 11.36
N CYS A 212 -6.12 -13.73 10.44
CA CYS A 212 -4.77 -14.00 9.95
C CYS A 212 -3.70 -13.69 11.00
N SER A 213 -2.47 -14.16 10.76
CA SER A 213 -1.36 -14.01 11.71
C SER A 213 -1.11 -12.55 12.10
N SER A 214 -1.04 -11.65 11.11
CA SER A 214 -0.79 -10.22 11.36
C SER A 214 -1.98 -9.53 12.04
N GLY A 215 -3.22 -9.90 11.69
CA GLY A 215 -4.44 -9.39 12.33
C GLY A 215 -4.50 -9.76 13.81
N ILE A 216 -4.23 -11.05 14.13
CA ILE A 216 -4.18 -11.54 15.51
C ILE A 216 -3.05 -10.86 16.29
N GLU A 217 -1.85 -10.75 15.69
CA GLU A 217 -0.70 -10.09 16.31
C GLU A 217 -1.03 -8.64 16.67
N LEU A 218 -1.62 -7.90 15.73
CA LEU A 218 -1.94 -6.50 15.92
C LEU A 218 -3.03 -6.30 16.98
N ALA A 219 -4.10 -7.12 16.94
CA ALA A 219 -5.18 -7.09 17.92
C ALA A 219 -4.68 -7.43 19.34
N ARG A 220 -3.85 -8.47 19.50
CA ARG A 220 -3.26 -8.86 20.79
C ARG A 220 -2.26 -7.83 21.31
N SER A 221 -1.68 -7.02 20.43
CA SER A 221 -0.82 -5.90 20.79
C SER A 221 -1.59 -4.64 21.25
N GLY A 222 -2.92 -4.69 21.28
CA GLY A 222 -3.79 -3.59 21.71
C GLY A 222 -4.25 -2.66 20.58
N PHE A 223 -4.12 -3.08 19.30
CA PHE A 223 -4.46 -2.27 18.13
C PHE A 223 -5.57 -2.93 17.28
N ALA A 224 -6.58 -3.50 17.93
CA ALA A 224 -7.70 -4.14 17.24
C ALA A 224 -8.45 -3.18 16.31
N ASP A 225 -8.58 -1.90 16.67
CA ASP A 225 -9.23 -0.87 15.87
C ASP A 225 -8.49 -0.62 14.54
N ASP A 226 -7.16 -0.82 14.50
CA ASP A 226 -6.40 -0.73 13.26
C ASP A 226 -6.84 -1.80 12.26
N VAL A 227 -7.12 -3.03 12.75
CA VAL A 227 -7.61 -4.14 11.92
C VAL A 227 -9.03 -3.84 11.41
N VAL A 228 -9.90 -3.32 12.26
CA VAL A 228 -11.27 -2.92 11.88
C VAL A 228 -11.22 -1.88 10.76
N ILE A 229 -10.40 -0.83 10.91
CA ILE A 229 -10.26 0.20 9.88
C ILE A 229 -9.67 -0.36 8.58
N ALA A 230 -8.67 -1.22 8.66
CA ALA A 230 -8.02 -1.80 7.48
C ALA A 230 -8.98 -2.68 6.65
N THR A 231 -10.00 -3.25 7.29
CA THR A 231 -11.01 -4.11 6.65
C THR A 231 -12.25 -3.37 6.14
N GLU A 232 -12.33 -2.06 6.30
CA GLU A 232 -13.42 -1.24 5.73
C GLU A 232 -13.35 -1.22 4.18
N LEU A 233 -13.86 -2.26 3.55
CA LEU A 233 -13.75 -2.45 2.10
C LEU A 233 -14.40 -1.28 1.33
N ASN A 234 -13.61 -0.65 0.44
CA ASN A 234 -14.05 0.46 -0.43
C ASN A 234 -14.65 1.67 0.30
N ALA A 235 -14.28 1.89 1.56
CA ALA A 235 -14.77 3.02 2.35
C ALA A 235 -14.13 4.37 1.98
N SER A 236 -13.11 4.38 1.14
CA SER A 236 -12.41 5.60 0.71
C SER A 236 -12.39 5.76 -0.80
N ALA A 237 -12.65 6.98 -1.25
CA ALA A 237 -12.52 7.37 -2.67
C ALA A 237 -11.14 7.94 -3.00
N ILE A 238 -10.23 7.99 -2.03
CA ILE A 238 -8.90 8.60 -2.16
C ILE A 238 -7.94 7.66 -2.88
N VAL A 239 -7.17 8.22 -3.81
CA VAL A 239 -6.09 7.52 -4.51
C VAL A 239 -4.78 8.24 -4.16
N PRO A 240 -4.01 7.75 -3.18
CA PRO A 240 -2.72 8.33 -2.85
C PRO A 240 -1.69 8.02 -3.93
N VAL A 241 -1.20 9.05 -4.61
CA VAL A 241 -0.16 8.97 -5.64
C VAL A 241 1.10 9.64 -5.12
N LEU A 242 2.24 8.99 -5.29
CA LEU A 242 3.54 9.54 -4.91
C LEU A 242 3.97 10.62 -5.92
N THR A 243 4.02 11.87 -5.46
CA THR A 243 4.43 13.03 -6.25
C THR A 243 5.31 13.93 -5.39
N ASP A 244 6.45 14.36 -5.90
CA ASP A 244 7.44 15.18 -5.16
C ASP A 244 7.85 14.54 -3.83
N GLY A 245 7.97 13.21 -3.82
CA GLY A 245 8.39 12.43 -2.66
C GLY A 245 7.34 12.28 -1.57
N ALA A 246 6.08 12.66 -1.80
CA ALA A 246 4.98 12.47 -0.87
C ALA A 246 3.75 11.86 -1.54
N PHE A 247 3.04 11.00 -0.83
CA PHE A 247 1.69 10.60 -1.23
C PHE A 247 0.71 11.74 -1.04
N ASN A 248 0.00 12.08 -2.11
CA ASN A 248 -1.06 13.08 -2.14
C ASN A 248 -2.27 12.47 -2.82
N HIS A 249 -3.43 13.06 -2.65
CA HIS A 249 -4.57 12.69 -3.47
C HIS A 249 -4.26 12.96 -4.95
N GLY A 250 -4.30 11.91 -5.75
CA GLY A 250 -4.13 12.01 -7.19
C GLY A 250 -5.29 12.79 -7.82
N THR A 251 -5.19 14.11 -7.82
CA THR A 251 -6.13 14.97 -8.53
C THR A 251 -6.11 14.59 -10.00
N GLY A 252 -7.22 14.11 -10.51
CA GLY A 252 -7.40 13.92 -11.94
C GLY A 252 -7.37 15.27 -12.63
N THR A 253 -6.24 15.65 -13.22
CA THR A 253 -6.25 16.65 -14.26
C THR A 253 -6.84 15.98 -15.50
N GLY A 254 -8.05 16.28 -15.82
CA GLY A 254 -8.74 15.86 -17.04
C GLY A 254 -10.08 15.19 -16.77
N TRP A 255 -11.12 15.98 -16.86
CA TRP A 255 -12.50 15.62 -17.16
C TRP A 255 -12.58 15.13 -18.61
#